data_db80427cc601d47e4eb5cd6e42842645
#
_entry.id   db80427cc601d47e4eb5cd6e42842645
#
_cell.length_a   1.000
_cell.length_b   1.000
_cell.length_c   1.000
_cell.angle_alpha   90.00
_cell.angle_beta   90.00
_cell.angle_gamma   90.00
#
_symmetry.space_group_name_H-M   'P 1'
#
loop_
_entity.id
_entity.type
_entity.pdbx_description
1 polymer ?
#
loop_
_entity_poly.entity_id
_entity_poly.type
_entity_poly.pdbx_seq_one_letter_code
_entity_poly.pdbx_strand_id
1 'polypeptide(L)'
;KNKFKPKKIELIENYLDKYLQLESILKNLRVRKNDKIILNSRLILIINNVYSNNLHLNIDIDKISNIICGYIIRIILKVIGKNGTLLIPTYNWDFCKGKIFDYYNTPSSAGEIGNYSLRNKKFKRTMNPVYSFAVTGKDKNYICKMPHKSCFGENSPFSYLIKKNGKNVFIGFKDYREGFNF
;
A
#
# COMPACT_ATOMS: atom_id res chain seq x y z
N LYS A 1 -18.28 -7.50 15.85
CA LYS A 1 -17.65 -8.66 16.54
C LYS A 1 -16.17 -8.36 16.66
N ASN A 2 -15.72 -7.83 17.82
CA ASN A 2 -14.31 -7.69 18.16
C ASN A 2 -13.73 -9.10 18.34
N LYS A 3 -13.09 -9.64 17.29
CA LYS A 3 -12.25 -10.81 17.45
C LYS A 3 -11.02 -10.34 18.25
N PHE A 4 -10.82 -10.91 19.44
CA PHE A 4 -9.60 -10.71 20.23
C PHE A 4 -8.37 -10.86 19.34
N LYS A 5 -7.62 -9.78 19.17
CA LYS A 5 -6.31 -9.85 18.51
C LYS A 5 -5.38 -10.65 19.42
N PRO A 6 -4.57 -11.57 18.87
CA PRO A 6 -3.53 -12.20 19.66
C PRO A 6 -2.66 -11.14 20.36
N LYS A 7 -2.41 -11.26 21.65
CA LYS A 7 -1.65 -10.30 22.48
C LYS A 7 -0.34 -9.82 21.83
N LYS A 8 0.36 -10.72 21.15
CA LYS A 8 1.61 -10.39 20.42
C LYS A 8 1.42 -9.40 19.27
N ILE A 9 0.30 -9.46 18.54
CA ILE A 9 0.00 -8.51 17.45
C ILE A 9 -0.26 -7.13 18.04
N GLU A 10 -0.99 -7.05 19.11
CA GLU A 10 -1.28 -5.79 19.82
C GLU A 10 0.01 -5.12 20.33
N LEU A 11 0.94 -5.89 20.86
CA LEU A 11 2.24 -5.37 21.30
C LEU A 11 3.03 -4.75 20.14
N ILE A 12 3.07 -5.41 18.98
CA ILE A 12 3.74 -4.87 17.79
C ILE A 12 3.02 -3.62 17.28
N GLU A 13 1.67 -3.60 17.23
CA GLU A 13 0.94 -2.42 16.81
C GLU A 13 1.16 -1.23 17.76
N ASN A 14 1.21 -1.45 19.07
CA ASN A 14 1.53 -0.42 20.05
C ASN A 14 2.97 0.11 19.89
N TYR A 15 3.91 -0.76 19.55
CA TYR A 15 5.27 -0.33 19.20
C TYR A 15 5.25 0.54 17.94
N LEU A 16 4.53 0.12 16.89
CA LEU A 16 4.40 0.89 15.64
C LEU A 16 3.74 2.25 15.85
N ASP A 17 2.73 2.34 16.71
CA ASP A 17 2.07 3.62 17.03
C ASP A 17 3.07 4.62 17.64
N LYS A 18 3.95 4.15 18.54
CA LYS A 18 4.99 4.99 19.16
C LYS A 18 6.13 5.33 18.19
N TYR A 19 6.58 4.34 17.43
CA TYR A 19 7.74 4.45 16.54
C TYR A 19 7.44 5.27 15.29
N LEU A 20 6.32 5.00 14.60
CA LEU A 20 5.99 5.66 13.33
C LEU A 20 5.17 6.93 13.51
N GLN A 21 4.35 7.05 14.55
CA GLN A 21 3.41 8.17 14.74
C GLN A 21 2.64 8.51 13.45
N LEU A 22 2.32 7.48 12.64
CA LEU A 22 1.91 7.62 11.24
C LEU A 22 0.65 8.46 11.07
N GLU A 23 -0.33 8.32 11.98
CA GLU A 23 -1.58 9.10 11.89
C GLU A 23 -1.32 10.60 12.06
N SER A 24 -0.47 10.97 13.01
CA SER A 24 -0.10 12.37 13.26
C SER A 24 0.68 12.95 12.07
N ILE A 25 1.67 12.22 11.56
CA ILE A 25 2.47 12.65 10.39
C ILE A 25 1.57 12.84 9.16
N LEU A 26 0.67 11.91 8.87
CA LEU A 26 -0.25 12.05 7.74
C LEU A 26 -1.13 13.29 7.84
N LYS A 27 -1.63 13.60 9.05
CA LYS A 27 -2.43 14.81 9.29
C LYS A 27 -1.60 16.09 9.11
N ASN A 28 -0.36 16.11 9.61
CA ASN A 28 0.57 17.23 9.44
C ASN A 28 0.94 17.46 7.96
N LEU A 29 1.06 16.39 7.18
CA LEU A 29 1.23 16.44 5.72
C LEU A 29 -0.08 16.75 4.97
N ARG A 30 -1.11 17.20 5.70
CA ARG A 30 -2.42 17.59 5.15
C ARG A 30 -3.15 16.46 4.42
N VAL A 31 -2.92 15.20 4.78
CA VAL A 31 -3.79 14.10 4.35
C VAL A 31 -5.10 14.21 5.09
N ARG A 32 -6.22 14.25 4.35
CA ARG A 32 -7.56 14.57 4.86
C ARG A 32 -8.57 13.50 4.46
N LYS A 33 -9.75 13.58 5.07
CA LYS A 33 -10.91 12.80 4.65
C LYS A 33 -11.20 13.00 3.16
N ASN A 34 -11.57 11.92 2.49
CA ASN A 34 -11.92 11.82 1.08
C ASN A 34 -10.73 11.92 0.09
N ASP A 35 -9.50 12.04 0.58
CA ASP A 35 -8.32 12.06 -0.30
C ASP A 35 -8.19 10.77 -1.12
N LYS A 36 -7.57 10.93 -2.29
CA LYS A 36 -7.17 9.85 -3.19
C LYS A 36 -5.65 9.72 -3.09
N ILE A 37 -5.17 8.56 -2.67
CA ILE A 37 -3.76 8.37 -2.31
C ILE A 37 -3.14 7.26 -3.14
N ILE A 38 -1.95 7.54 -3.72
CA ILE A 38 -0.97 6.49 -4.02
C ILE A 38 -0.07 6.33 -2.81
N LEU A 39 0.11 5.09 -2.35
CA LEU A 39 1.07 4.75 -1.31
C LEU A 39 2.26 4.02 -1.92
N ASN A 40 3.41 4.67 -1.96
CA ASN A 40 4.70 4.06 -2.24
C ASN A 40 5.40 3.71 -0.93
N SER A 41 6.05 2.55 -0.86
CA SER A 41 6.71 2.14 0.38
C SER A 41 7.98 1.33 0.14
N ARG A 42 8.98 1.56 1.01
CA ARG A 42 10.19 0.76 1.13
C ARG A 42 10.32 0.33 2.58
N LEU A 43 9.71 -0.81 2.93
CA LEU A 43 9.48 -1.18 4.32
C LEU A 43 10.64 -1.92 4.99
N ILE A 44 11.69 -2.30 4.25
CA ILE A 44 12.76 -3.17 4.78
C ILE A 44 13.40 -2.63 6.07
N LEU A 45 13.67 -1.33 6.16
CA LEU A 45 14.25 -0.74 7.36
C LEU A 45 13.28 -0.75 8.55
N ILE A 46 12.00 -0.52 8.27
CA ILE A 46 10.95 -0.56 9.29
C ILE A 46 10.77 -1.99 9.79
N ILE A 47 10.71 -2.96 8.87
CA ILE A 47 10.57 -4.39 9.20
C ILE A 47 11.74 -4.84 10.07
N ASN A 48 12.98 -4.55 9.67
CA ASN A 48 14.17 -4.93 10.42
C ASN A 48 14.21 -4.28 11.81
N ASN A 49 13.85 -2.99 11.91
CA ASN A 49 13.78 -2.30 13.20
C ASN A 49 12.74 -2.95 14.13
N VAL A 50 11.52 -3.17 13.63
CA VAL A 50 10.44 -3.80 14.40
C VAL A 50 10.83 -5.22 14.81
N TYR A 51 11.42 -6.00 13.91
CA TYR A 51 11.88 -7.37 14.20
C TYR A 51 12.93 -7.37 15.31
N SER A 52 14.00 -6.58 15.17
CA SER A 52 15.09 -6.52 16.14
C SER A 52 14.63 -6.07 17.53
N ASN A 53 13.71 -5.12 17.61
CA ASN A 53 13.20 -4.62 18.90
C ASN A 53 12.13 -5.52 19.54
N ASN A 54 11.67 -6.56 18.85
CA ASN A 54 10.61 -7.47 19.33
C ASN A 54 11.01 -8.96 19.27
N LEU A 55 12.31 -9.27 19.25
CA LEU A 55 12.83 -10.65 19.22
C LEU A 55 12.26 -11.52 20.33
N HIS A 56 12.04 -10.95 21.53
CA HIS A 56 11.47 -11.64 22.70
C HIS A 56 10.04 -12.18 22.46
N LEU A 57 9.34 -11.66 21.42
CA LEU A 57 8.01 -12.16 21.06
C LEU A 57 8.06 -13.46 20.26
N ASN A 58 9.24 -13.85 19.75
CA ASN A 58 9.43 -15.02 18.90
C ASN A 58 8.39 -15.10 17.78
N ILE A 59 8.36 -14.06 16.93
CA ILE A 59 7.48 -13.97 15.78
C ILE A 59 8.35 -13.94 14.52
N ASP A 60 7.94 -14.72 13.54
CA ASP A 60 8.57 -14.76 12.22
C ASP A 60 8.55 -13.39 11.53
N ILE A 61 9.63 -13.06 10.80
CA ILE A 61 9.80 -11.77 10.12
C ILE A 61 8.72 -11.53 9.06
N ASP A 62 8.27 -12.57 8.35
CA ASP A 62 7.20 -12.44 7.35
C ASP A 62 5.87 -12.09 8.00
N LYS A 63 5.63 -12.62 9.20
CA LYS A 63 4.45 -12.29 9.99
C LYS A 63 4.52 -10.85 10.50
N ILE A 64 5.69 -10.39 10.93
CA ILE A 64 5.92 -8.99 11.30
C ILE A 64 5.69 -8.08 10.08
N SER A 65 6.24 -8.43 8.92
CA SER A 65 6.00 -7.70 7.66
C SER A 65 4.50 -7.57 7.35
N ASN A 66 3.74 -8.65 7.47
CA ASN A 66 2.29 -8.62 7.27
C ASN A 66 1.55 -7.73 8.30
N ILE A 67 1.98 -7.72 9.56
CA ILE A 67 1.42 -6.84 10.60
C ILE A 67 1.68 -5.37 10.24
N ILE A 68 2.92 -5.04 9.84
CA ILE A 68 3.30 -3.68 9.44
C ILE A 68 2.48 -3.21 8.24
N CYS A 69 2.37 -4.03 7.19
CA CYS A 69 1.57 -3.71 6.01
C CYS A 69 0.10 -3.45 6.38
N GLY A 70 -0.48 -4.33 7.18
CA GLY A 70 -1.86 -4.20 7.67
C GLY A 70 -2.06 -2.95 8.53
N TYR A 71 -1.11 -2.63 9.41
CA TYR A 71 -1.11 -1.44 10.25
C TYR A 71 -1.10 -0.16 9.39
N ILE A 72 -0.14 -0.02 8.47
CA ILE A 72 0.00 1.16 7.61
C ILE A 72 -1.28 1.39 6.80
N ILE A 73 -1.79 0.35 6.14
CA ILE A 73 -3.03 0.44 5.36
C ILE A 73 -4.20 0.88 6.25
N ARG A 74 -4.34 0.31 7.43
CA ARG A 74 -5.42 0.63 8.38
C ARG A 74 -5.37 2.09 8.81
N ILE A 75 -4.19 2.62 9.14
CA ILE A 75 -4.04 4.02 9.55
C ILE A 75 -4.37 4.96 8.39
N ILE A 76 -3.87 4.71 7.18
CA ILE A 76 -4.19 5.54 6.01
C ILE A 76 -5.70 5.53 5.75
N LEU A 77 -6.34 4.36 5.73
CA LEU A 77 -7.79 4.25 5.52
C LEU A 77 -8.60 4.94 6.62
N LYS A 78 -8.12 4.93 7.88
CA LYS A 78 -8.73 5.68 8.99
C LYS A 78 -8.69 7.18 8.72
N VAL A 79 -7.56 7.71 8.26
CA VAL A 79 -7.37 9.14 7.98
C VAL A 79 -8.21 9.60 6.80
N ILE A 80 -8.18 8.87 5.67
CA ILE A 80 -8.94 9.26 4.48
C ILE A 80 -10.44 8.94 4.56
N GLY A 81 -10.83 8.06 5.47
CA GLY A 81 -12.24 7.72 5.73
C GLY A 81 -12.93 6.98 4.59
N LYS A 82 -14.24 6.74 4.78
CA LYS A 82 -15.04 5.87 3.86
C LYS A 82 -15.14 6.37 2.41
N ASN A 83 -14.99 7.67 2.18
CA ASN A 83 -15.02 8.25 0.84
C ASN A 83 -13.63 8.45 0.23
N GLY A 84 -12.57 8.08 0.96
CA GLY A 84 -11.21 8.04 0.46
C GLY A 84 -10.99 6.87 -0.49
N THR A 85 -9.89 6.92 -1.25
CA THR A 85 -9.47 5.84 -2.12
C THR A 85 -7.96 5.67 -1.99
N LEU A 86 -7.51 4.44 -1.80
CA LEU A 86 -6.11 4.08 -1.67
C LEU A 86 -5.71 3.18 -2.83
N LEU A 87 -4.64 3.59 -3.52
CA LEU A 87 -3.98 2.84 -4.57
C LEU A 87 -2.59 2.43 -4.08
N ILE A 88 -2.26 1.16 -4.19
CA ILE A 88 -0.95 0.62 -3.83
C ILE A 88 -0.33 0.04 -5.10
N PRO A 89 0.88 0.47 -5.51
CA PRO A 89 1.58 -0.07 -6.66
C PRO A 89 1.76 -1.59 -6.53
N THR A 90 1.39 -2.29 -7.61
CA THR A 90 1.61 -3.73 -7.76
C THR A 90 2.29 -4.02 -9.09
N TYR A 91 3.26 -3.15 -9.43
CA TYR A 91 4.01 -3.19 -10.67
C TYR A 91 4.75 -4.51 -10.84
N ASN A 92 4.85 -4.94 -12.09
CA ASN A 92 5.65 -6.09 -12.46
C ASN A 92 6.18 -5.91 -13.89
N TRP A 93 7.50 -6.00 -14.06
CA TRP A 93 8.16 -5.79 -15.36
C TRP A 93 8.44 -7.09 -16.10
N ASP A 94 8.03 -8.24 -15.59
CA ASP A 94 8.23 -9.54 -16.23
C ASP A 94 7.46 -9.65 -17.54
N PHE A 95 6.32 -8.95 -17.66
CA PHE A 95 5.57 -8.83 -18.91
C PHE A 95 6.42 -8.22 -20.04
N CYS A 96 7.24 -7.22 -19.73
CA CYS A 96 8.18 -6.61 -20.69
C CYS A 96 9.31 -7.59 -21.13
N LYS A 97 9.47 -8.70 -20.40
CA LYS A 97 10.41 -9.78 -20.72
C LYS A 97 9.74 -10.99 -21.37
N GLY A 98 8.51 -10.81 -21.88
CA GLY A 98 7.73 -11.86 -22.55
C GLY A 98 7.02 -12.84 -21.63
N LYS A 99 7.00 -12.63 -20.31
CA LYS A 99 6.22 -13.48 -19.39
C LYS A 99 4.75 -13.12 -19.42
N ILE A 100 3.90 -14.12 -19.24
CA ILE A 100 2.44 -13.93 -19.18
C ILE A 100 2.06 -13.20 -17.88
N PHE A 101 1.21 -12.19 -17.99
CA PHE A 101 0.59 -11.54 -16.86
C PHE A 101 -0.67 -12.30 -16.45
N ASP A 102 -0.61 -12.95 -15.29
CA ASP A 102 -1.77 -13.53 -14.64
C ASP A 102 -2.32 -12.51 -13.63
N TYR A 103 -3.55 -12.06 -13.87
CA TYR A 103 -4.22 -11.07 -13.05
C TYR A 103 -4.27 -11.44 -11.56
N TYR A 104 -4.45 -12.72 -11.25
CA TYR A 104 -4.60 -13.20 -9.87
C TYR A 104 -3.28 -13.61 -9.23
N ASN A 105 -2.36 -14.19 -10.01
CA ASN A 105 -1.18 -14.86 -9.47
C ASN A 105 0.13 -14.11 -9.70
N THR A 106 0.22 -13.20 -10.71
CA THR A 106 1.45 -12.44 -10.93
C THR A 106 1.77 -11.56 -9.71
N PRO A 107 2.91 -11.77 -9.03
CA PRO A 107 3.27 -11.01 -7.84
C PRO A 107 3.61 -9.54 -8.17
N SER A 108 3.64 -8.71 -7.15
CA SER A 108 4.18 -7.36 -7.23
C SER A 108 5.70 -7.37 -7.08
N SER A 109 6.41 -6.66 -7.96
CA SER A 109 7.83 -6.31 -7.76
C SER A 109 8.01 -4.98 -7.01
N ALA A 110 6.91 -4.29 -6.68
CA ALA A 110 6.92 -3.00 -6.01
C ALA A 110 6.95 -3.09 -4.46
N GLY A 111 7.31 -4.26 -3.92
CA GLY A 111 7.55 -4.48 -2.50
C GLY A 111 6.42 -5.17 -1.73
N GLU A 112 6.63 -5.30 -0.42
CA GLU A 112 5.85 -6.16 0.48
C GLU A 112 4.40 -5.72 0.59
N ILE A 113 4.16 -4.40 0.65
CA ILE A 113 2.79 -3.87 0.80
C ILE A 113 1.94 -4.13 -0.45
N GLY A 114 2.55 -4.15 -1.64
CA GLY A 114 1.90 -4.55 -2.89
C GLY A 114 1.43 -6.01 -2.82
N ASN A 115 2.33 -6.92 -2.47
CA ASN A 115 2.01 -8.34 -2.33
C ASN A 115 1.00 -8.63 -1.21
N TYR A 116 1.10 -7.93 -0.07
CA TYR A 116 0.11 -8.00 0.99
C TYR A 116 -1.28 -7.60 0.49
N SER A 117 -1.36 -6.51 -0.28
CA SER A 117 -2.62 -5.99 -0.81
C SER A 117 -3.26 -6.92 -1.83
N LEU A 118 -2.47 -7.59 -2.67
CA LEU A 118 -2.98 -8.58 -3.63
C LEU A 118 -3.63 -9.79 -2.94
N ARG A 119 -3.13 -10.20 -1.77
CA ARG A 119 -3.73 -11.29 -0.97
C ARG A 119 -4.94 -10.86 -0.15
N ASN A 120 -5.22 -9.55 -0.05
CA ASN A 120 -6.29 -9.02 0.79
C ASN A 120 -7.57 -8.77 -0.02
N LYS A 121 -8.65 -9.49 0.28
CA LYS A 121 -9.95 -9.42 -0.40
C LYS A 121 -10.61 -8.02 -0.43
N LYS A 122 -10.16 -7.07 0.39
CA LYS A 122 -10.64 -5.68 0.36
C LYS A 122 -10.16 -4.92 -0.88
N PHE A 123 -9.06 -5.37 -1.47
CA PHE A 123 -8.47 -4.77 -2.66
C PHE A 123 -8.94 -5.45 -3.93
N LYS A 124 -8.90 -4.71 -5.03
CA LYS A 124 -9.06 -5.21 -6.38
C LYS A 124 -7.90 -4.69 -7.22
N ARG A 125 -7.33 -5.53 -8.08
CA ARG A 125 -6.22 -5.18 -8.96
C ARG A 125 -6.73 -4.47 -10.22
N THR A 126 -5.96 -3.52 -10.77
CA THR A 126 -6.20 -2.97 -12.11
C THR A 126 -5.59 -3.88 -13.19
N MET A 127 -6.07 -3.78 -14.43
CA MET A 127 -5.74 -4.75 -15.50
C MET A 127 -4.43 -4.48 -16.23
N ASN A 128 -3.74 -3.36 -15.96
CA ASN A 128 -2.47 -3.09 -16.64
C ASN A 128 -1.40 -4.10 -16.22
N PRO A 129 -0.73 -4.80 -17.16
CA PRO A 129 0.22 -5.86 -16.80
C PRO A 129 1.52 -5.34 -16.16
N VAL A 130 1.91 -4.08 -16.46
CA VAL A 130 3.17 -3.48 -15.98
C VAL A 130 2.92 -2.59 -14.78
N TYR A 131 2.02 -1.59 -14.91
CA TYR A 131 1.73 -0.60 -13.87
C TYR A 131 0.37 -0.83 -13.23
N SER A 132 0.13 -2.04 -12.73
CA SER A 132 -1.09 -2.33 -11.98
C SER A 132 -1.07 -1.74 -10.58
N PHE A 133 -2.27 -1.54 -10.03
CA PHE A 133 -2.48 -1.10 -8.65
C PHE A 133 -3.45 -2.04 -7.93
N ALA A 134 -3.19 -2.32 -6.68
CA ALA A 134 -4.20 -2.80 -5.76
C ALA A 134 -4.99 -1.60 -5.22
N VAL A 135 -6.29 -1.57 -5.44
CA VAL A 135 -7.17 -0.43 -5.13
C VAL A 135 -8.20 -0.81 -4.08
N THR A 136 -8.40 0.06 -3.10
CA THR A 136 -9.48 -0.04 -2.10
C THR A 136 -10.09 1.34 -1.82
N GLY A 137 -11.31 1.38 -1.28
CA GLY A 137 -12.04 2.60 -0.98
C GLY A 137 -13.16 2.89 -1.98
N LYS A 138 -13.66 4.13 -1.96
CA LYS A 138 -14.89 4.53 -2.67
C LYS A 138 -14.83 4.25 -4.18
N ASP A 139 -13.74 4.65 -4.83
CA ASP A 139 -13.65 4.62 -6.28
C ASP A 139 -12.98 3.35 -6.83
N LYS A 140 -12.81 2.32 -5.98
CA LYS A 140 -12.20 1.03 -6.33
C LYS A 140 -12.77 0.44 -7.63
N ASN A 141 -14.09 0.33 -7.72
CA ASN A 141 -14.72 -0.30 -8.87
C ASN A 141 -14.62 0.56 -10.13
N TYR A 142 -14.67 1.88 -10.01
CA TYR A 142 -14.49 2.80 -11.11
C TYR A 142 -13.08 2.66 -11.72
N ILE A 143 -12.04 2.74 -10.87
CA ILE A 143 -10.65 2.65 -11.31
C ILE A 143 -10.34 1.29 -11.94
N CYS A 144 -10.80 0.19 -11.32
CA CYS A 144 -10.53 -1.16 -11.82
C CYS A 144 -11.33 -1.52 -13.10
N LYS A 145 -12.32 -0.73 -13.49
CA LYS A 145 -13.06 -0.88 -14.74
C LYS A 145 -12.51 -0.03 -15.90
N MET A 146 -11.53 0.83 -15.65
CA MET A 146 -10.88 1.60 -16.70
C MET A 146 -10.29 0.68 -17.77
N PRO A 147 -10.26 1.09 -19.06
CA PRO A 147 -9.75 0.23 -20.13
C PRO A 147 -8.25 -0.06 -20.07
N HIS A 148 -7.48 0.70 -19.29
CA HIS A 148 -6.03 0.51 -19.06
C HIS A 148 -5.16 0.33 -20.32
N LYS A 149 -5.58 0.93 -21.45
CA LYS A 149 -4.84 0.87 -22.73
C LYS A 149 -3.48 1.57 -22.68
N SER A 150 -3.33 2.54 -21.78
CA SER A 150 -2.08 3.26 -21.51
C SER A 150 -1.79 3.28 -20.03
N CYS A 151 -0.50 3.23 -19.67
CA CYS A 151 -0.07 3.35 -18.27
C CYS A 151 -0.36 4.74 -17.71
N PHE A 152 -0.11 5.80 -18.49
CA PHE A 152 -0.12 7.20 -18.03
C PHE A 152 -1.13 8.09 -18.78
N GLY A 153 -1.70 7.60 -19.88
CA GLY A 153 -2.65 8.35 -20.69
C GLY A 153 -4.03 8.49 -20.06
N GLU A 154 -4.97 9.02 -20.83
CA GLU A 154 -6.37 9.12 -20.40
C GLU A 154 -6.94 7.77 -19.99
N ASN A 155 -7.84 7.80 -19.01
CA ASN A 155 -8.45 6.60 -18.44
C ASN A 155 -7.45 5.63 -17.79
N SER A 156 -6.32 6.14 -17.29
CA SER A 156 -5.39 5.42 -16.44
C SER A 156 -5.57 5.80 -14.95
N PRO A 157 -5.08 4.98 -14.00
CA PRO A 157 -5.08 5.34 -12.59
C PRO A 157 -4.32 6.65 -12.30
N PHE A 158 -3.26 6.94 -13.05
CA PHE A 158 -2.50 8.20 -12.91
C PHE A 158 -3.32 9.41 -13.36
N SER A 159 -3.98 9.33 -14.53
CA SER A 159 -4.85 10.43 -15.00
C SER A 159 -6.03 10.68 -14.06
N TYR A 160 -6.59 9.60 -13.47
CA TYR A 160 -7.62 9.72 -12.44
C TYR A 160 -7.10 10.50 -11.23
N LEU A 161 -5.90 10.19 -10.74
CA LEU A 161 -5.32 10.89 -9.58
C LEU A 161 -5.07 12.36 -9.87
N ILE A 162 -4.54 12.69 -11.05
CA ILE A 162 -4.37 14.09 -11.47
C ILE A 162 -5.71 14.82 -11.47
N LYS A 163 -6.74 14.25 -12.12
CA LYS A 163 -8.10 14.83 -12.18
C LYS A 163 -8.76 14.98 -10.79
N LYS A 164 -8.36 14.18 -9.81
CA LYS A 164 -8.90 14.20 -8.43
C LYS A 164 -7.99 14.89 -7.41
N ASN A 165 -6.94 15.59 -7.85
CA ASN A 165 -5.91 16.16 -6.97
C ASN A 165 -5.40 15.14 -5.96
N GLY A 166 -5.11 13.93 -6.45
CA GLY A 166 -4.60 12.82 -5.64
C GLY A 166 -3.24 13.16 -5.04
N LYS A 167 -2.94 12.51 -3.92
CA LYS A 167 -1.68 12.69 -3.19
C LYS A 167 -0.80 11.46 -3.32
N ASN A 168 0.49 11.67 -3.43
CA ASN A 168 1.49 10.62 -3.40
C ASN A 168 2.14 10.60 -2.00
N VAL A 169 2.04 9.48 -1.30
CA VAL A 169 2.61 9.27 0.03
C VAL A 169 3.74 8.26 -0.07
N PHE A 170 4.91 8.63 0.45
CA PHE A 170 6.10 7.79 0.51
C PHE A 170 6.40 7.40 1.94
N ILE A 171 6.59 6.12 2.22
CA ILE A 171 6.92 5.60 3.55
C ILE A 171 8.20 4.76 3.47
N GLY A 172 9.19 5.05 4.34
CA GLY A 172 10.43 4.29 4.47
C GLY A 172 11.49 4.65 3.42
N PHE A 173 11.33 5.73 2.69
CA PHE A 173 12.36 6.30 1.82
C PHE A 173 13.19 7.33 2.58
N LYS A 174 14.50 7.37 2.32
CA LYS A 174 15.39 8.41 2.86
C LYS A 174 15.19 9.75 2.16
N ASP A 175 14.92 9.69 0.85
CA ASP A 175 14.69 10.84 -0.01
C ASP A 175 13.51 10.52 -0.95
N TYR A 176 12.67 11.52 -1.24
CA TYR A 176 11.54 11.34 -2.17
C TYR A 176 11.99 10.90 -3.58
N ARG A 177 13.22 11.27 -4.00
CA ARG A 177 13.80 10.88 -5.29
C ARG A 177 14.02 9.37 -5.41
N GLU A 178 14.27 8.66 -4.31
CA GLU A 178 14.38 7.19 -4.33
C GLU A 178 13.10 6.50 -4.80
N GLY A 179 11.94 7.16 -4.61
CA GLY A 179 10.64 6.64 -5.03
C GLY A 179 10.33 6.82 -6.52
N PHE A 180 11.15 7.57 -7.26
CA PHE A 180 10.99 7.83 -8.69
C PHE A 180 12.06 7.16 -9.57
N ASN A 181 13.03 6.47 -8.99
CA ASN A 181 14.03 5.69 -9.71
C ASN A 181 13.38 4.35 -10.15
N PHE A 182 12.68 4.40 -11.29
CA PHE A 182 12.12 3.25 -11.99
C PHE A 182 12.90 2.95 -13.26
#